data_eccbe24717e1cfc75033a45d261824eb
#
_entry.id   eccbe24717e1cfc75033a45d261824eb
#
_cell.length_a   1.000
_cell.length_b   1.000
_cell.length_c   1.000
_cell.angle_alpha   90.00
_cell.angle_beta   90.00
_cell.angle_gamma   90.00
#
_symmetry.space_group_name_H-M   'P 1'
#
loop_
_entity.id
_entity.type
_entity.pdbx_description
1 polymer ?
#
loop_
_entity_poly.entity_id
_entity_poly.type
_entity_poly.pdbx_seq_one_letter_code
_entity_poly.pdbx_strand_id
1 'polypeptide(L)'
;MREIEDLLPQVLPYAPGCAEPTAIQHLRDAAERLCMRTRCWRHIDTFKTQGNEHEILCVPSYAYLFEIEWARFNDRELEPKIPAGDMLFHDCGDPRYITQVNPSCVSIEPNAVGELTISMFLKPSLTADVLPSFMFSEFARALGDGALSTLLLIPNQPFTNPQMAAVFEGKFQNVLDRNFAYNLRGQQRARKRTNLNYF
;
A
#
# COMPACT_ATOMS: atom_id res chain seq x y z
N MET A 1 1.73 14.71 -2.29
CA MET A 1 2.78 14.01 -1.51
C MET A 1 3.35 14.99 -0.50
N ARG A 2 3.80 14.49 0.66
CA ARG A 2 4.48 15.26 1.73
C ARG A 2 5.61 14.43 2.31
N GLU A 3 6.63 15.05 2.88
CA GLU A 3 7.77 14.38 3.49
C GLU A 3 7.39 13.70 4.80
N ILE A 4 7.94 12.51 5.06
CA ILE A 4 7.70 11.76 6.30
C ILE A 4 8.19 12.55 7.52
N GLU A 5 9.22 13.38 7.34
CA GLU A 5 9.77 14.27 8.36
C GLU A 5 8.73 15.20 8.99
N ASP A 6 7.68 15.58 8.24
CA ASP A 6 6.57 16.38 8.74
C ASP A 6 5.78 15.68 9.89
N LEU A 7 5.98 14.37 10.07
CA LEU A 7 5.38 13.59 11.16
C LEU A 7 6.26 13.50 12.41
N LEU A 8 7.52 13.91 12.38
CA LEU A 8 8.44 13.88 13.52
C LEU A 8 7.88 14.59 14.77
N PRO A 9 7.15 15.71 14.66
CA PRO A 9 6.51 16.33 15.83
C PRO A 9 5.51 15.45 16.57
N GLN A 10 5.00 14.36 15.95
CA GLN A 10 4.11 13.38 16.60
C GLN A 10 4.89 12.36 17.44
N VAL A 11 6.20 12.20 17.21
CA VAL A 11 7.03 11.14 17.80
C VAL A 11 8.07 11.69 18.78
N LEU A 12 8.85 12.68 18.36
CA LEU A 12 10.00 13.18 19.13
C LEU A 12 9.70 13.65 20.56
N PRO A 13 8.54 14.26 20.86
CA PRO A 13 8.19 14.63 22.24
C PRO A 13 8.12 13.45 23.21
N TYR A 14 7.81 12.24 22.72
CA TYR A 14 7.70 11.02 23.50
C TYR A 14 8.98 10.18 23.51
N ALA A 15 9.92 10.47 22.61
CA ALA A 15 11.18 9.76 22.49
C ALA A 15 12.37 10.77 22.47
N PRO A 16 12.62 11.48 23.59
CA PRO A 16 13.68 12.49 23.66
C PRO A 16 15.04 11.85 23.43
N GLY A 17 15.86 12.46 22.55
CA GLY A 17 17.17 11.94 22.18
C GLY A 17 17.16 10.82 21.12
N CYS A 18 16.01 10.49 20.56
CA CYS A 18 15.93 9.61 19.40
C CYS A 18 16.52 10.29 18.18
N ALA A 19 17.33 9.54 17.42
CA ALA A 19 17.85 10.03 16.14
C ALA A 19 16.69 10.11 15.12
N GLU A 20 16.59 11.22 14.39
CA GLU A 20 15.54 11.44 13.38
C GLU A 20 15.44 10.32 12.34
N PRO A 21 16.54 9.78 11.76
CA PRO A 21 16.45 8.67 10.82
C PRO A 21 15.80 7.41 11.41
N THR A 22 16.02 7.15 12.71
CA THR A 22 15.36 6.05 13.40
C THR A 22 13.88 6.29 13.54
N ALA A 23 13.47 7.51 13.95
CA ALA A 23 12.06 7.88 14.04
C ALA A 23 11.35 7.80 12.67
N ILE A 24 12.02 8.27 11.60
CA ILE A 24 11.52 8.19 10.21
C ILE A 24 11.30 6.73 9.79
N GLN A 25 12.23 5.82 10.13
CA GLN A 25 12.07 4.41 9.81
C GLN A 25 10.82 3.82 10.50
N HIS A 26 10.64 4.08 11.79
CA HIS A 26 9.45 3.61 12.52
C HIS A 26 8.15 4.24 12.00
N LEU A 27 8.16 5.49 11.54
CA LEU A 27 7.03 6.13 10.89
C LEU A 27 6.69 5.47 9.55
N ARG A 28 7.72 5.08 8.76
CA ARG A 28 7.55 4.35 7.51
C ARG A 28 6.94 2.98 7.74
N ASP A 29 7.43 2.24 8.75
CA ASP A 29 6.90 0.93 9.12
C ASP A 29 5.43 1.04 9.61
N ALA A 30 5.09 2.08 10.37
CA ALA A 30 3.72 2.35 10.78
C ALA A 30 2.81 2.67 9.58
N ALA A 31 3.31 3.43 8.59
CA ALA A 31 2.57 3.72 7.36
C ALA A 31 2.36 2.47 6.51
N GLU A 32 3.36 1.58 6.43
CA GLU A 32 3.22 0.29 5.77
C GLU A 32 2.13 -0.56 6.43
N ARG A 33 2.16 -0.72 7.76
CA ARG A 33 1.13 -1.44 8.54
C ARG A 33 -0.27 -0.85 8.32
N LEU A 34 -0.38 0.48 8.31
CA LEU A 34 -1.64 1.18 8.02
C LEU A 34 -2.16 0.82 6.62
N CYS A 35 -1.34 0.95 5.58
CA CYS A 35 -1.73 0.65 4.20
C CYS A 35 -2.17 -0.80 4.03
N MET A 36 -1.39 -1.75 4.56
CA MET A 36 -1.68 -3.18 4.43
C MET A 36 -3.00 -3.56 5.14
N ARG A 37 -3.29 -2.97 6.30
CA ARG A 37 -4.48 -3.30 7.07
C ARG A 37 -5.74 -2.61 6.55
N THR A 38 -5.62 -1.33 6.16
CA THR A 38 -6.77 -0.50 5.83
C THR A 38 -7.02 -0.35 4.33
N ARG A 39 -6.04 -0.68 3.48
CA ARG A 39 -6.07 -0.43 2.03
C ARG A 39 -6.37 1.03 1.70
N CYS A 40 -5.89 1.97 2.56
CA CYS A 40 -6.23 3.38 2.42
C CYS A 40 -5.56 4.04 1.19
N TRP A 41 -4.42 3.53 0.73
CA TRP A 41 -3.71 4.10 -0.40
C TRP A 41 -4.10 3.39 -1.71
N ARG A 42 -5.24 3.79 -2.25
CA ARG A 42 -5.70 3.35 -3.58
C ARG A 42 -5.08 4.22 -4.66
N HIS A 43 -4.59 3.60 -5.71
CA HIS A 43 -4.03 4.25 -6.88
C HIS A 43 -4.63 3.63 -8.14
N ILE A 44 -5.04 4.47 -9.09
CA ILE A 44 -5.53 4.03 -10.39
C ILE A 44 -4.67 4.71 -11.43
N ASP A 45 -4.11 3.93 -12.32
CA ASP A 45 -3.29 4.46 -13.41
C ASP A 45 -3.47 3.64 -14.69
N THR A 46 -3.09 4.23 -15.82
CA THR A 46 -3.24 3.66 -17.14
C THR A 46 -1.91 3.66 -17.88
N PHE A 47 -1.53 2.49 -18.36
CA PHE A 47 -0.24 2.23 -18.99
C PHE A 47 -0.45 1.80 -20.45
N LYS A 48 0.38 2.31 -21.36
CA LYS A 48 0.41 1.87 -22.75
C LYS A 48 1.44 0.74 -22.89
N THR A 49 0.99 -0.41 -23.33
CA THR A 49 1.84 -1.59 -23.54
C THR A 49 2.25 -1.71 -24.99
N GLN A 50 3.49 -2.14 -25.24
CA GLN A 50 4.03 -2.34 -26.61
C GLN A 50 3.98 -3.80 -27.06
N GLY A 51 3.46 -4.72 -26.23
CA GLY A 51 3.27 -6.13 -26.57
C GLY A 51 4.53 -7.01 -26.50
N ASN A 52 5.68 -6.42 -26.16
CA ASN A 52 6.96 -7.12 -25.99
C ASN A 52 7.50 -7.02 -24.55
N GLU A 53 6.73 -6.42 -23.65
CA GLU A 53 7.12 -6.18 -22.27
C GLU A 53 6.72 -7.37 -21.40
N HIS A 54 7.72 -8.00 -20.78
CA HIS A 54 7.46 -9.06 -19.80
C HIS A 54 7.09 -8.49 -18.42
N GLU A 55 7.54 -7.28 -18.14
CA GLU A 55 7.28 -6.58 -16.88
C GLU A 55 6.89 -5.13 -17.16
N ILE A 56 5.73 -4.73 -16.65
CA ILE A 56 5.21 -3.37 -16.76
C ILE A 56 5.38 -2.72 -15.38
N LEU A 57 6.22 -1.68 -15.30
CA LEU A 57 6.39 -0.90 -14.08
C LEU A 57 5.10 -0.10 -13.83
N CYS A 58 4.40 -0.42 -12.76
CA CYS A 58 3.07 0.14 -12.48
C CYS A 58 3.00 1.05 -11.24
N VAL A 59 4.11 1.21 -10.50
CA VAL A 59 4.13 2.02 -9.28
C VAL A 59 5.27 3.04 -9.29
N PRO A 60 5.11 4.18 -8.60
CA PRO A 60 6.19 5.15 -8.41
C PRO A 60 7.28 4.60 -7.48
N SER A 61 8.49 5.16 -7.56
CA SER A 61 9.70 4.71 -6.82
C SER A 61 9.55 4.72 -5.28
N TYR A 62 8.66 5.56 -4.74
CA TYR A 62 8.38 5.65 -3.30
C TYR A 62 7.28 4.71 -2.82
N ALA A 63 6.75 3.84 -3.67
CA ALA A 63 5.66 2.93 -3.36
C ALA A 63 5.93 1.51 -3.85
N TYR A 64 5.28 0.55 -3.19
CA TYR A 64 5.18 -0.84 -3.64
C TYR A 64 3.73 -1.22 -3.84
N LEU A 65 3.50 -2.06 -4.84
CA LEU A 65 2.22 -2.72 -5.08
C LEU A 65 1.95 -3.72 -3.96
N PHE A 66 0.85 -3.53 -3.25
CA PHE A 66 0.42 -4.43 -2.19
C PHE A 66 -0.64 -5.42 -2.69
N GLU A 67 -1.66 -4.91 -3.41
CA GLU A 67 -2.77 -5.73 -3.90
C GLU A 67 -3.37 -5.09 -5.16
N ILE A 68 -3.72 -5.90 -6.14
CA ILE A 68 -4.47 -5.46 -7.33
C ILE A 68 -5.96 -5.60 -7.01
N GLU A 69 -6.72 -4.51 -7.10
CA GLU A 69 -8.16 -4.52 -6.89
C GLU A 69 -8.90 -4.99 -8.14
N TRP A 70 -8.55 -4.43 -9.29
CA TRP A 70 -9.01 -4.84 -10.61
C TRP A 70 -8.03 -4.32 -11.68
N ALA A 71 -8.03 -4.99 -12.82
CA ALA A 71 -7.28 -4.55 -13.99
C ALA A 71 -8.13 -4.73 -15.24
N ARG A 72 -7.93 -3.85 -16.23
CA ARG A 72 -8.59 -3.89 -17.53
C ARG A 72 -7.60 -3.63 -18.63
N PHE A 73 -7.74 -4.38 -19.70
CA PHE A 73 -6.99 -4.19 -20.93
C PHE A 73 -7.96 -3.86 -22.07
N ASN A 74 -7.81 -2.66 -22.68
CA ASN A 74 -8.75 -2.15 -23.69
C ASN A 74 -10.22 -2.33 -23.24
N ASP A 75 -10.54 -1.91 -22.01
CA ASP A 75 -11.85 -2.03 -21.34
C ASP A 75 -12.32 -3.46 -20.99
N ARG A 76 -11.57 -4.50 -21.30
CA ARG A 76 -11.85 -5.88 -20.86
C ARG A 76 -11.20 -6.14 -19.50
N GLU A 77 -11.95 -6.71 -18.58
CA GLU A 77 -11.45 -7.12 -17.27
C GLU A 77 -10.47 -8.28 -17.39
N LEU A 78 -9.34 -8.17 -16.68
CA LEU A 78 -8.33 -9.21 -16.57
C LEU A 78 -8.53 -10.01 -15.29
N GLU A 79 -8.32 -11.31 -15.38
CA GLU A 79 -8.36 -12.20 -14.22
C GLU A 79 -6.98 -12.27 -13.54
N PRO A 80 -6.90 -12.19 -12.20
CA PRO A 80 -5.64 -12.39 -11.49
C PRO A 80 -5.19 -13.85 -11.61
N LYS A 81 -3.91 -14.05 -11.95
CA LYS A 81 -3.28 -15.37 -12.05
C LYS A 81 -2.09 -15.46 -11.11
N ILE A 82 -1.90 -16.62 -10.50
CA ILE A 82 -0.69 -16.92 -9.73
C ILE A 82 0.44 -17.18 -10.72
N PRO A 83 1.67 -16.63 -10.49
CA PRO A 83 2.81 -16.94 -11.33
C PRO A 83 3.04 -18.46 -11.35
N ALA A 84 2.77 -19.09 -12.47
CA ALA A 84 3.16 -20.48 -12.70
C ALA A 84 4.62 -20.50 -13.16
N GLY A 85 5.42 -21.43 -12.69
CA GLY A 85 6.85 -21.52 -13.00
C GLY A 85 7.19 -21.72 -14.48
N ASP A 86 6.21 -22.01 -15.33
CA ASP A 86 6.31 -22.10 -16.80
C ASP A 86 5.57 -20.92 -17.46
N MET A 87 6.19 -19.74 -17.45
CA MET A 87 5.74 -18.59 -18.23
C MET A 87 6.08 -18.71 -19.74
N LEU A 88 6.18 -19.92 -20.28
CA LEU A 88 6.64 -20.17 -21.65
C LEU A 88 5.51 -20.28 -22.67
N PHE A 89 4.25 -20.13 -22.30
CA PHE A 89 3.17 -20.16 -23.27
C PHE A 89 2.99 -18.78 -23.91
N HIS A 90 3.59 -18.63 -25.06
CA HIS A 90 3.35 -17.52 -25.98
C HIS A 90 1.98 -17.75 -26.67
N ASP A 91 0.91 -17.69 -25.90
CA ASP A 91 -0.42 -17.61 -26.50
C ASP A 91 -0.54 -16.25 -27.18
N CYS A 92 -0.69 -16.26 -28.50
CA CYS A 92 -1.03 -15.06 -29.26
C CYS A 92 -2.52 -14.79 -29.08
N GLY A 93 -2.90 -13.60 -28.66
CA GLY A 93 -4.31 -13.23 -28.49
C GLY A 93 -4.53 -12.03 -27.59
N ASP A 94 -5.79 -11.75 -27.31
CA ASP A 94 -6.17 -10.71 -26.35
C ASP A 94 -5.77 -11.12 -24.92
N PRO A 95 -5.15 -10.21 -24.14
CA PRO A 95 -4.83 -10.46 -22.73
C PRO A 95 -6.05 -10.86 -21.91
N ARG A 96 -5.87 -11.88 -21.08
CA ARG A 96 -6.91 -12.40 -20.19
C ARG A 96 -6.49 -12.36 -18.72
N TYR A 97 -5.19 -12.44 -18.46
CA TYR A 97 -4.67 -12.60 -17.12
C TYR A 97 -3.70 -11.47 -16.76
N ILE A 98 -3.69 -11.12 -15.48
CA ILE A 98 -2.70 -10.22 -14.90
C ILE A 98 -2.02 -10.91 -13.73
N THR A 99 -0.71 -10.74 -13.62
CA THR A 99 0.12 -11.33 -12.57
C THR A 99 1.03 -10.27 -11.97
N GLN A 100 1.12 -10.20 -10.66
CA GLN A 100 2.15 -9.41 -9.99
C GLN A 100 3.47 -10.21 -10.03
N VAL A 101 4.48 -9.67 -10.71
CA VAL A 101 5.80 -10.30 -10.87
C VAL A 101 6.71 -9.97 -9.69
N ASN A 102 6.70 -8.70 -9.29
CA ASN A 102 7.49 -8.18 -8.18
C ASN A 102 6.74 -7.00 -7.51
N PRO A 103 7.25 -6.42 -6.40
CA PRO A 103 6.56 -5.33 -5.71
C PRO A 103 6.31 -4.07 -6.55
N SER A 104 6.90 -3.95 -7.73
CA SER A 104 6.79 -2.74 -8.57
C SER A 104 6.22 -3.01 -9.96
N CYS A 105 6.16 -4.27 -10.39
CA CYS A 105 5.81 -4.64 -11.75
C CYS A 105 4.70 -5.69 -11.82
N VAL A 106 3.92 -5.58 -12.88
CA VAL A 106 2.94 -6.58 -13.29
C VAL A 106 3.25 -7.12 -14.68
N SER A 107 2.73 -8.29 -15.00
CA SER A 107 2.74 -8.89 -16.32
C SER A 107 1.32 -9.20 -16.76
N ILE A 108 1.06 -9.13 -18.05
CA ILE A 108 -0.22 -9.53 -18.67
C ILE A 108 0.00 -10.71 -19.60
N GLU A 109 -0.95 -11.61 -19.67
CA GLU A 109 -0.88 -12.80 -20.51
C GLU A 109 -2.18 -12.99 -21.34
N PRO A 110 -2.04 -13.20 -22.65
CA PRO A 110 -0.87 -12.98 -23.52
C PRO A 110 -0.44 -11.51 -23.57
N ASN A 111 0.82 -11.25 -23.93
CA ASN A 111 1.28 -9.89 -24.16
C ASN A 111 0.64 -9.30 -25.41
N ALA A 112 0.17 -8.06 -25.35
CA ALA A 112 -0.44 -7.35 -26.46
C ALA A 112 -0.18 -5.85 -26.42
N VAL A 113 -0.32 -5.20 -27.57
CA VAL A 113 -0.28 -3.74 -27.70
C VAL A 113 -1.64 -3.17 -27.33
N GLY A 114 -1.69 -2.27 -26.36
CA GLY A 114 -2.94 -1.66 -25.94
C GLY A 114 -2.82 -0.78 -24.71
N GLU A 115 -3.94 -0.57 -24.06
CA GLU A 115 -4.06 0.26 -22.86
C GLU A 115 -4.45 -0.60 -21.66
N LEU A 116 -3.56 -0.63 -20.66
CA LEU A 116 -3.74 -1.36 -19.42
C LEU A 116 -4.10 -0.39 -18.29
N THR A 117 -5.32 -0.44 -17.79
CA THR A 117 -5.75 0.33 -16.62
C THR A 117 -5.78 -0.59 -15.39
N ILE A 118 -5.11 -0.17 -14.32
CA ILE A 118 -5.03 -0.94 -13.07
C ILE A 118 -5.51 -0.08 -11.91
N SER A 119 -6.41 -0.62 -11.08
CA SER A 119 -6.70 -0.13 -9.75
C SER A 119 -5.95 -0.99 -8.74
N MET A 120 -5.13 -0.35 -7.92
CA MET A 120 -4.23 -1.04 -7.00
C MET A 120 -4.18 -0.37 -5.63
N PHE A 121 -3.86 -1.16 -4.62
CA PHE A 121 -3.52 -0.67 -3.30
C PHE A 121 -2.00 -0.66 -3.15
N LEU A 122 -1.48 0.49 -2.71
CA LEU A 122 -0.06 0.72 -2.53
C LEU A 122 0.31 0.75 -1.05
N LYS A 123 1.60 0.52 -0.79
CA LYS A 123 2.26 0.74 0.49
C LYS A 123 3.58 1.49 0.26
N PRO A 124 4.15 2.17 1.28
CA PRO A 124 5.45 2.80 1.13
C PRO A 124 6.53 1.80 0.76
N SER A 125 7.48 2.21 -0.09
CA SER A 125 8.70 1.44 -0.32
C SER A 125 9.62 1.54 0.90
N LEU A 126 10.61 0.65 1.00
CA LEU A 126 11.57 0.64 2.11
C LEU A 126 12.41 1.94 2.21
N THR A 127 12.52 2.66 1.11
CA THR A 127 13.28 3.91 1.00
C THR A 127 12.39 5.13 0.76
N ALA A 128 11.07 4.99 1.01
CA ALA A 128 10.13 6.09 0.79
C ALA A 128 10.41 7.26 1.75
N ASP A 129 10.64 8.44 1.21
CA ASP A 129 10.79 9.68 1.97
C ASP A 129 9.51 10.52 1.96
N VAL A 130 8.55 10.13 1.11
CA VAL A 130 7.28 10.83 0.92
C VAL A 130 6.09 9.90 1.08
N LEU A 131 4.99 10.44 1.61
CA LEU A 131 3.69 9.76 1.73
C LEU A 131 2.59 10.61 1.09
N PRO A 132 1.45 10.00 0.73
CA PRO A 132 0.27 10.73 0.28
C PRO A 132 -0.21 11.76 1.29
N SER A 133 -0.59 12.94 0.81
CA SER A 133 -1.01 14.06 1.66
C SER A 133 -2.20 13.74 2.56
N PHE A 134 -3.11 12.85 2.13
CA PHE A 134 -4.26 12.43 2.94
C PHE A 134 -3.83 11.70 4.23
N MET A 135 -2.69 11.01 4.24
CA MET A 135 -2.18 10.35 5.45
C MET A 135 -1.82 11.34 6.54
N PHE A 136 -1.37 12.54 6.15
CA PHE A 136 -1.07 13.61 7.10
C PHE A 136 -2.34 14.29 7.63
N SER A 137 -3.37 14.42 6.81
CA SER A 137 -4.62 15.04 7.25
C SER A 137 -5.49 14.12 8.11
N GLU A 138 -5.51 12.81 7.81
CA GLU A 138 -6.42 11.87 8.45
C GLU A 138 -5.75 10.95 9.46
N PHE A 139 -4.48 10.58 9.23
CA PHE A 139 -3.79 9.54 10.00
C PHE A 139 -2.50 9.98 10.68
N ALA A 140 -2.15 11.28 10.68
CA ALA A 140 -0.88 11.75 11.27
C ALA A 140 -0.69 11.26 12.71
N ARG A 141 -1.72 11.39 13.55
CA ARG A 141 -1.66 10.92 14.93
C ARG A 141 -1.55 9.40 15.04
N ALA A 142 -2.28 8.68 14.21
CA ALA A 142 -2.22 7.22 14.19
C ALA A 142 -0.85 6.71 13.75
N LEU A 143 -0.23 7.36 12.75
CA LEU A 143 1.13 7.05 12.31
C LEU A 143 2.15 7.31 13.43
N GLY A 144 2.00 8.41 14.18
CA GLY A 144 2.80 8.68 15.36
C GLY A 144 2.62 7.61 16.45
N ASP A 145 1.38 7.23 16.75
CA ASP A 145 1.08 6.17 17.73
C ASP A 145 1.69 4.81 17.26
N GLY A 146 1.55 4.47 15.98
CA GLY A 146 2.13 3.27 15.39
C GLY A 146 3.67 3.25 15.43
N ALA A 147 4.32 4.37 15.15
CA ALA A 147 5.77 4.50 15.25
C ALA A 147 6.26 4.37 16.71
N LEU A 148 5.58 5.04 17.64
CA LEU A 148 5.92 4.99 19.08
C LEU A 148 5.73 3.59 19.68
N SER A 149 4.77 2.80 19.18
CA SER A 149 4.53 1.44 19.64
C SER A 149 5.73 0.51 19.46
N THR A 150 6.55 0.76 18.47
CA THR A 150 7.76 -0.03 18.15
C THR A 150 9.03 0.68 18.63
N LEU A 151 9.10 2.01 18.49
CA LEU A 151 10.26 2.82 18.87
C LEU A 151 10.57 2.70 20.36
N LEU A 152 9.55 2.79 21.22
CA LEU A 152 9.70 2.72 22.67
C LEU A 152 10.09 1.32 23.20
N LEU A 153 10.12 0.31 22.34
CA LEU A 153 10.63 -1.04 22.65
C LEU A 153 12.12 -1.19 22.42
N ILE A 154 12.81 -0.23 21.79
CA ILE A 154 14.26 -0.32 21.57
C ILE A 154 14.96 -0.36 22.92
N PRO A 155 15.74 -1.42 23.23
CA PRO A 155 16.36 -1.57 24.53
C PRO A 155 17.50 -0.55 24.75
N ASN A 156 17.78 -0.25 26.01
CA ASN A 156 18.92 0.56 26.44
C ASN A 156 18.94 1.99 25.89
N GLN A 157 17.77 2.56 25.57
CA GLN A 157 17.63 3.96 25.18
C GLN A 157 16.98 4.79 26.29
N PRO A 158 17.28 6.11 26.39
CA PRO A 158 16.66 6.97 27.40
C PRO A 158 15.13 7.02 27.32
N PHE A 159 14.58 6.76 26.15
CA PHE A 159 13.14 6.77 25.87
C PHE A 159 12.49 5.38 25.94
N THR A 160 13.23 4.32 26.29
CA THR A 160 12.67 2.96 26.38
C THR A 160 11.53 2.90 27.40
N ASN A 161 10.32 2.57 26.95
CA ASN A 161 9.16 2.47 27.83
C ASN A 161 8.13 1.46 27.28
N PRO A 162 8.26 0.16 27.62
CA PRO A 162 7.36 -0.88 27.12
C PRO A 162 5.89 -0.70 27.53
N GLN A 163 5.63 -0.08 28.67
CA GLN A 163 4.26 0.17 29.13
C GLN A 163 3.57 1.20 28.21
N MET A 164 4.26 2.29 27.89
CA MET A 164 3.75 3.30 26.97
C MET A 164 3.65 2.75 25.54
N ALA A 165 4.61 1.91 25.11
CA ALA A 165 4.55 1.22 23.82
C ALA A 165 3.25 0.43 23.67
N ALA A 166 2.85 -0.34 24.69
CA ALA A 166 1.59 -1.09 24.66
C ALA A 166 0.35 -0.19 24.56
N VAL A 167 0.36 0.97 25.23
CA VAL A 167 -0.73 1.96 25.13
C VAL A 167 -0.83 2.52 23.72
N PHE A 168 0.31 2.88 23.09
CA PHE A 168 0.33 3.39 21.72
C PHE A 168 -0.07 2.32 20.71
N GLU A 169 0.37 1.08 20.90
CA GLU A 169 -0.07 -0.04 20.05
C GLU A 169 -1.59 -0.22 20.13
N GLY A 170 -2.18 -0.19 21.32
CA GLY A 170 -3.64 -0.28 21.50
C GLY A 170 -4.39 0.85 20.77
N LYS A 171 -3.88 2.09 20.82
CA LYS A 171 -4.47 3.22 20.09
C LYS A 171 -4.36 3.01 18.57
N PHE A 172 -3.20 2.58 18.08
CA PHE A 172 -2.97 2.32 16.66
C PHE A 172 -3.88 1.21 16.15
N GLN A 173 -3.97 0.08 16.84
CA GLN A 173 -4.86 -1.03 16.48
C GLN A 173 -6.33 -0.61 16.41
N ASN A 174 -6.80 0.21 17.34
CA ASN A 174 -8.15 0.77 17.29
C ASN A 174 -8.41 1.58 16.01
N VAL A 175 -7.41 2.33 15.52
CA VAL A 175 -7.53 3.07 14.25
C VAL A 175 -7.54 2.11 13.07
N LEU A 176 -6.66 1.10 13.07
CA LEU A 176 -6.61 0.08 12.02
C LEU A 176 -7.96 -0.65 11.89
N ASP A 177 -8.55 -1.06 13.00
CA ASP A 177 -9.81 -1.81 13.02
C ASP A 177 -11.02 -0.97 12.61
N ARG A 178 -11.06 0.31 13.01
CA ARG A 178 -12.12 1.25 12.59
C ARG A 178 -12.07 1.55 11.09
N ASN A 179 -10.89 1.55 10.51
CA ASN A 179 -10.65 1.88 9.10
C ASN A 179 -10.40 0.63 8.25
N PHE A 180 -10.61 -0.56 8.78
CA PHE A 180 -10.56 -1.79 8.01
C PHE A 180 -11.52 -1.67 6.81
N ALA A 181 -11.00 -1.87 5.61
CA ALA A 181 -11.75 -1.67 4.37
C ALA A 181 -12.13 -0.21 4.07
N TYR A 182 -11.28 0.75 4.44
CA TYR A 182 -11.44 2.19 4.20
C TYR A 182 -11.88 2.51 2.77
N ASN A 183 -11.26 1.91 1.76
CA ASN A 183 -11.55 2.13 0.36
C ASN A 183 -12.57 1.16 -0.26
N LEU A 184 -12.89 0.02 0.38
CA LEU A 184 -13.86 -0.94 -0.17
C LEU A 184 -15.29 -0.39 -0.21
N ARG A 185 -15.60 0.57 0.64
CA ARG A 185 -16.92 1.23 0.69
C ARG A 185 -16.87 2.67 0.20
N GLY A 186 -15.66 3.21 -0.06
CA GLY A 186 -15.40 4.63 -0.20
C GLY A 186 -15.86 5.42 1.04
N GLN A 187 -15.52 6.67 1.14
CA GLN A 187 -16.04 7.58 2.18
C GLN A 187 -17.56 7.79 2.05
N GLN A 188 -18.15 7.41 0.93
CA GLN A 188 -19.56 7.59 0.62
C GLN A 188 -20.47 6.54 1.25
N ARG A 189 -19.95 5.57 2.01
CA ARG A 189 -20.71 4.47 2.64
C ARG A 189 -21.67 3.77 1.66
N ALA A 190 -21.24 3.59 0.40
CA ALA A 190 -22.04 2.94 -0.62
C ALA A 190 -22.50 1.55 -0.13
N ARG A 191 -23.79 1.26 -0.24
CA ARG A 191 -24.34 -0.05 0.11
C ARG A 191 -23.78 -1.09 -0.86
N LYS A 192 -23.31 -2.23 -0.34
CA LYS A 192 -22.95 -3.38 -1.19
C LYS A 192 -24.19 -3.80 -1.97
N ARG A 193 -24.12 -3.72 -3.31
CA ARG A 193 -25.14 -4.34 -4.16
C ARG A 193 -24.75 -5.80 -4.36
N THR A 194 -25.58 -6.70 -3.91
CA THR A 194 -25.50 -8.11 -4.28
C THR A 194 -26.02 -8.23 -5.70
N ASN A 195 -25.16 -8.54 -6.65
CA ASN A 195 -25.61 -8.99 -7.96
C ASN A 195 -26.10 -10.43 -7.78
N LEU A 196 -27.40 -10.64 -7.86
CA LEU A 196 -27.99 -11.98 -7.98
C LEU A 196 -27.72 -12.43 -9.42
N ASN A 197 -26.72 -13.29 -9.61
CA ASN A 197 -26.58 -14.04 -10.86
C ASN A 197 -27.65 -15.12 -10.82
N TYR A 198 -28.71 -14.92 -11.57
CA TYR A 198 -29.62 -16.02 -11.92
C TYR A 198 -28.95 -16.83 -13.03
N PHE A 199 -28.75 -18.11 -12.78
CA PHE A 199 -28.35 -19.11 -13.76
C PHE A 199 -29.48 -19.37 -14.76
#